data_be3e2f9dec691b4a4dd749564a6cacc3
#
_entry.id   be3e2f9dec691b4a4dd749564a6cacc3
#
_cell.length_a   1.000
_cell.length_b   1.000
_cell.length_c   1.000
_cell.angle_alpha   90.00
_cell.angle_beta   90.00
_cell.angle_gamma   90.00
#
_symmetry.space_group_name_H-M   'P 1'
#
loop_
_entity.id
_entity.type
_entity.pdbx_description
1 polymer ?
#
loop_
_entity_poly.entity_id
_entity_poly.type
_entity_poly.pdbx_seq_one_letter_code
_entity_poly.pdbx_strand_id
1 'polypeptide(L)'
;DFDYNIGRDTFQGYLSIPKNKRTNNPTILIVHDWNGIDGYEKMRADMLAELGYTAFCVDVYGKGVRPKNTQESAAESGKYYKNPKLWHQRLRGALETVSQLPQVDRNRIGAIGYCFGGTAVLEMARQNMPVDAVVSFHGGLAGPSRAGRSVKPAVLVLHGDADTLVPEKDVRALTAEMNAAKATWRLVSFRGAKHAFTVPGSDKAGIEGVGYQEKADKDSWVRM
;
A
#
# COMPACT_ATOMS: atom_id res chain seq x y z
N ASP A 1 -16.52 -8.36 -3.31
CA ASP A 1 -15.67 -8.92 -2.26
C ASP A 1 -15.16 -10.30 -2.68
N PHE A 2 -13.98 -10.67 -2.20
CA PHE A 2 -13.30 -11.90 -2.56
C PHE A 2 -12.70 -12.54 -1.29
N ASP A 3 -13.25 -13.71 -0.90
CA ASP A 3 -12.75 -14.45 0.27
C ASP A 3 -11.56 -15.34 -0.13
N TYR A 4 -10.52 -15.36 0.71
CA TYR A 4 -9.34 -16.21 0.52
C TYR A 4 -8.76 -16.64 1.86
N ASN A 5 -7.90 -17.67 1.83
CA ASN A 5 -7.28 -18.22 3.04
C ASN A 5 -5.76 -18.09 2.99
N ILE A 6 -5.17 -17.78 4.13
CA ILE A 6 -3.73 -17.89 4.37
C ILE A 6 -3.54 -18.82 5.57
N GLY A 7 -3.11 -20.05 5.31
CA GLY A 7 -3.12 -21.09 6.31
C GLY A 7 -4.54 -21.42 6.79
N ARG A 8 -4.81 -21.23 8.09
CA ARG A 8 -6.14 -21.47 8.69
C ARG A 8 -7.02 -20.23 8.81
N ASP A 9 -6.47 -19.07 8.50
CA ASP A 9 -7.17 -17.80 8.66
C ASP A 9 -7.83 -17.37 7.36
N THR A 10 -9.05 -16.85 7.48
CA THR A 10 -9.83 -16.34 6.35
C THR A 10 -9.71 -14.83 6.25
N PHE A 11 -9.58 -14.35 5.03
CA PHE A 11 -9.49 -12.95 4.64
C PHE A 11 -10.58 -12.58 3.66
N GLN A 12 -10.93 -11.31 3.62
CA GLN A 12 -11.87 -10.78 2.64
C GLN A 12 -11.29 -9.56 1.94
N GLY A 13 -10.73 -9.79 0.76
CA GLY A 13 -10.28 -8.75 -0.15
C GLY A 13 -11.39 -8.20 -1.04
N TYR A 14 -11.00 -7.35 -1.98
CA TYR A 14 -11.87 -6.86 -3.04
C TYR A 14 -11.16 -6.99 -4.39
N LEU A 15 -11.80 -7.68 -5.34
CA LEU A 15 -11.27 -7.88 -6.69
C LEU A 15 -12.06 -7.02 -7.68
N SER A 16 -11.37 -6.15 -8.41
CA SER A 16 -11.92 -5.40 -9.53
C SER A 16 -11.22 -5.80 -10.82
N ILE A 17 -12.00 -6.08 -11.86
CA ILE A 17 -11.52 -6.63 -13.13
C ILE A 17 -11.90 -5.68 -14.27
N PRO A 18 -11.00 -5.45 -15.25
CA PRO A 18 -11.31 -4.62 -16.41
C PRO A 18 -12.54 -5.12 -17.19
N LYS A 19 -13.34 -4.20 -17.67
CA LYS A 19 -14.56 -4.54 -18.45
C LYS A 19 -14.29 -5.35 -19.72
N ASN A 20 -13.10 -5.20 -20.31
CA ASN A 20 -12.68 -5.94 -21.52
C ASN A 20 -12.37 -7.42 -21.29
N LYS A 21 -12.55 -7.92 -20.06
CA LYS A 21 -12.43 -9.34 -19.66
C LYS A 21 -11.24 -10.11 -20.29
N ARG A 22 -10.12 -9.45 -20.50
CA ARG A 22 -8.91 -10.16 -20.94
C ARG A 22 -8.43 -11.09 -19.82
N THR A 23 -7.94 -12.24 -20.17
CA THR A 23 -7.11 -13.07 -19.29
C THR A 23 -5.69 -12.50 -19.25
N ASN A 24 -4.96 -12.75 -18.16
CA ASN A 24 -3.57 -12.29 -18.03
C ASN A 24 -3.41 -10.74 -18.07
N ASN A 25 -4.22 -10.02 -17.30
CA ASN A 25 -4.03 -8.57 -17.15
C ASN A 25 -2.85 -8.27 -16.24
N PRO A 26 -2.11 -7.17 -16.48
CA PRO A 26 -1.22 -6.64 -15.45
C PRO A 26 -2.05 -6.33 -14.19
N THR A 27 -1.49 -6.61 -13.04
CA THR A 27 -2.24 -6.63 -11.79
C THR A 27 -1.64 -5.70 -10.76
N ILE A 28 -2.47 -4.99 -10.04
CA ILE A 28 -2.07 -4.11 -8.93
C ILE A 28 -2.70 -4.58 -7.64
N LEU A 29 -1.87 -4.92 -6.66
CA LEU A 29 -2.28 -5.09 -5.29
C LEU A 29 -2.45 -3.73 -4.61
N ILE A 30 -3.51 -3.55 -3.85
CA ILE A 30 -3.75 -2.34 -3.05
C ILE A 30 -3.73 -2.74 -1.58
N VAL A 31 -2.78 -2.23 -0.83
CA VAL A 31 -2.76 -2.44 0.62
C VAL A 31 -3.43 -1.27 1.31
N HIS A 32 -4.44 -1.58 2.12
CA HIS A 32 -5.32 -0.62 2.79
C HIS A 32 -4.57 0.25 3.82
N ASP A 33 -5.20 1.34 4.20
CA ASP A 33 -4.76 2.17 5.31
C ASP A 33 -4.98 1.46 6.69
N TRP A 34 -4.84 2.18 7.78
CA TRP A 34 -4.97 1.59 9.12
C TRP A 34 -6.41 1.22 9.52
N ASN A 35 -7.42 1.63 8.74
CA ASN A 35 -8.84 1.31 9.01
C ASN A 35 -9.25 -0.07 8.47
N GLY A 36 -8.41 -0.72 7.65
CA GLY A 36 -8.78 -1.90 6.88
C GLY A 36 -9.41 -1.52 5.54
N ILE A 37 -9.85 -2.51 4.78
CA ILE A 37 -10.50 -2.25 3.49
C ILE A 37 -11.85 -1.59 3.71
N ASP A 38 -12.04 -0.42 3.10
CA ASP A 38 -13.31 0.28 3.07
C ASP A 38 -13.69 0.76 1.64
N GLY A 39 -14.58 1.73 1.52
CA GLY A 39 -14.99 2.28 0.23
C GLY A 39 -13.86 2.99 -0.52
N TYR A 40 -12.84 3.46 0.17
CA TYR A 40 -11.73 4.18 -0.45
C TYR A 40 -10.84 3.23 -1.28
N GLU A 41 -10.39 2.13 -0.71
CA GLU A 41 -9.57 1.15 -1.44
C GLU A 41 -10.36 0.51 -2.59
N LYS A 42 -11.64 0.23 -2.38
CA LYS A 42 -12.53 -0.31 -3.42
C LYS A 42 -12.66 0.66 -4.60
N MET A 43 -12.86 1.95 -4.32
CA MET A 43 -12.88 3.00 -5.35
C MET A 43 -11.56 3.05 -6.13
N ARG A 44 -10.41 3.01 -5.46
CA ARG A 44 -9.09 2.99 -6.11
C ARG A 44 -8.89 1.74 -6.97
N ALA A 45 -9.41 0.59 -6.52
CA ALA A 45 -9.40 -0.65 -7.31
C ALA A 45 -10.23 -0.52 -8.58
N ASP A 46 -11.40 0.08 -8.49
CA ASP A 46 -12.28 0.30 -9.65
C ASP A 46 -11.64 1.28 -10.65
N MET A 47 -11.01 2.35 -10.18
CA MET A 47 -10.24 3.27 -11.02
C MET A 47 -9.11 2.56 -11.78
N LEU A 48 -8.39 1.64 -11.14
CA LEU A 48 -7.35 0.84 -11.80
C LEU A 48 -7.95 -0.13 -12.83
N ALA A 49 -9.10 -0.72 -12.53
CA ALA A 49 -9.79 -1.60 -13.47
C ALA A 49 -10.25 -0.82 -14.72
N GLU A 50 -10.67 0.42 -14.59
CA GLU A 50 -10.98 1.30 -15.72
C GLU A 50 -9.75 1.58 -16.60
N LEU A 51 -8.56 1.62 -16.01
CA LEU A 51 -7.29 1.75 -16.73
C LEU A 51 -6.78 0.45 -17.37
N GLY A 52 -7.47 -0.68 -17.13
CA GLY A 52 -7.15 -1.97 -17.74
C GLY A 52 -6.33 -2.91 -16.86
N TYR A 53 -6.11 -2.59 -15.59
CA TYR A 53 -5.47 -3.47 -14.62
C TYR A 53 -6.49 -4.38 -13.92
N THR A 54 -6.10 -5.61 -13.60
CA THR A 54 -6.77 -6.32 -12.50
C THR A 54 -6.30 -5.70 -11.19
N ALA A 55 -7.21 -5.29 -10.33
CA ALA A 55 -6.88 -4.68 -9.04
C ALA A 55 -7.41 -5.53 -7.89
N PHE A 56 -6.60 -5.72 -6.86
CA PHE A 56 -6.95 -6.51 -5.70
C PHE A 56 -6.60 -5.79 -4.40
N CYS A 57 -7.63 -5.42 -3.63
CA CYS A 57 -7.43 -4.91 -2.28
C CYS A 57 -7.08 -6.05 -1.33
N VAL A 58 -5.89 -5.99 -0.75
CA VAL A 58 -5.36 -6.99 0.18
C VAL A 58 -5.92 -6.75 1.57
N ASP A 59 -6.61 -7.72 2.14
CA ASP A 59 -6.99 -7.72 3.55
C ASP A 59 -5.81 -8.21 4.39
N VAL A 60 -5.18 -7.31 5.14
CA VAL A 60 -4.05 -7.66 6.03
C VAL A 60 -4.57 -8.17 7.37
N TYR A 61 -5.72 -7.65 7.82
CA TYR A 61 -6.23 -7.85 9.17
C TYR A 61 -6.99 -9.16 9.36
N GLY A 62 -7.74 -9.56 8.35
CA GLY A 62 -8.58 -10.75 8.37
C GLY A 62 -10.06 -10.42 8.19
N LYS A 63 -10.82 -11.40 7.72
CA LYS A 63 -12.25 -11.25 7.43
C LYS A 63 -13.01 -10.79 8.66
N GLY A 64 -13.75 -9.69 8.51
CA GLY A 64 -14.56 -9.10 9.58
C GLY A 64 -13.80 -8.17 10.53
N VAL A 65 -12.48 -8.09 10.45
CA VAL A 65 -11.70 -7.14 11.25
C VAL A 65 -11.70 -5.78 10.54
N ARG A 66 -12.53 -4.87 11.05
CA ARG A 66 -12.70 -3.51 10.51
C ARG A 66 -12.75 -2.53 11.70
N PRO A 67 -11.62 -1.91 12.06
CA PRO A 67 -11.56 -0.91 13.12
C PRO A 67 -12.56 0.23 12.90
N LYS A 68 -13.23 0.65 13.98
CA LYS A 68 -14.32 1.63 13.92
C LYS A 68 -13.92 3.02 14.39
N ASN A 69 -12.74 3.15 14.96
CA ASN A 69 -12.21 4.40 15.49
C ASN A 69 -10.67 4.39 15.48
N THR A 70 -10.07 5.54 15.71
CA THR A 70 -8.61 5.73 15.70
C THR A 70 -7.87 4.85 16.71
N GLN A 71 -8.47 4.59 17.88
CA GLN A 71 -7.85 3.73 18.90
C GLN A 71 -7.78 2.26 18.41
N GLU A 72 -8.87 1.76 17.85
CA GLU A 72 -8.92 0.40 17.28
C GLU A 72 -7.97 0.28 16.08
N SER A 73 -7.94 1.29 15.20
CA SER A 73 -7.05 1.32 14.04
C SER A 73 -5.57 1.31 14.46
N ALA A 74 -5.21 2.10 15.47
CA ALA A 74 -3.86 2.12 16.01
C ALA A 74 -3.48 0.78 16.67
N ALA A 75 -4.41 0.18 17.41
CA ALA A 75 -4.20 -1.11 18.07
C ALA A 75 -4.03 -2.24 17.03
N GLU A 76 -4.87 -2.26 15.97
CA GLU A 76 -4.83 -3.28 14.94
C GLU A 76 -3.56 -3.16 14.09
N SER A 77 -3.29 -1.99 13.51
CA SER A 77 -2.09 -1.75 12.71
C SER A 77 -0.80 -1.98 13.51
N GLY A 78 -0.80 -1.59 14.79
CA GLY A 78 0.32 -1.76 15.71
C GLY A 78 0.78 -3.22 15.90
N LYS A 79 -0.10 -4.20 15.69
CA LYS A 79 0.26 -5.63 15.75
C LYS A 79 1.31 -5.98 14.68
N TYR A 80 1.16 -5.41 13.50
CA TYR A 80 2.02 -5.70 12.35
C TYR A 80 3.37 -4.99 12.46
N TYR A 81 3.41 -3.75 12.94
CA TYR A 81 4.68 -3.06 13.25
C TYR A 81 5.48 -3.81 14.32
N LYS A 82 4.81 -4.40 15.32
CA LYS A 82 5.45 -5.20 16.38
C LYS A 82 5.81 -6.61 15.94
N ASN A 83 5.16 -7.14 14.91
CA ASN A 83 5.40 -8.48 14.38
C ASN A 83 5.56 -8.46 12.85
N PRO A 84 6.73 -8.03 12.35
CA PRO A 84 6.97 -7.95 10.90
C PRO A 84 6.89 -9.31 10.20
N LYS A 85 7.18 -10.41 10.88
CA LYS A 85 7.02 -11.76 10.30
C LYS A 85 5.56 -12.05 9.95
N LEU A 86 4.63 -11.71 10.83
CA LEU A 86 3.19 -11.83 10.57
C LEU A 86 2.79 -10.95 9.39
N TRP A 87 3.27 -9.70 9.36
CA TRP A 87 2.96 -8.79 8.26
C TRP A 87 3.41 -9.35 6.92
N HIS A 88 4.68 -9.77 6.85
CA HIS A 88 5.24 -10.36 5.63
C HIS A 88 4.49 -11.64 5.21
N GLN A 89 4.05 -12.48 6.16
CA GLN A 89 3.25 -13.67 5.89
C GLN A 89 1.91 -13.30 5.24
N ARG A 90 1.21 -12.27 5.76
CA ARG A 90 -0.06 -11.80 5.20
C ARG A 90 0.10 -11.26 3.77
N LEU A 91 1.13 -10.42 3.56
CA LEU A 91 1.42 -9.85 2.24
C LEU A 91 1.80 -10.92 1.22
N ARG A 92 2.65 -11.90 1.60
CA ARG A 92 3.03 -13.02 0.73
C ARG A 92 1.83 -13.91 0.41
N GLY A 93 1.03 -14.29 1.39
CA GLY A 93 -0.12 -15.14 1.18
C GLY A 93 -1.17 -14.50 0.28
N ALA A 94 -1.41 -13.19 0.41
CA ALA A 94 -2.27 -12.46 -0.50
C ALA A 94 -1.72 -12.44 -1.93
N LEU A 95 -0.41 -12.14 -2.09
CA LEU A 95 0.27 -12.15 -3.39
C LEU A 95 0.21 -13.53 -4.06
N GLU A 96 0.46 -14.60 -3.30
CA GLU A 96 0.36 -15.97 -3.78
C GLU A 96 -1.05 -16.31 -4.24
N THR A 97 -2.07 -15.94 -3.45
CA THR A 97 -3.48 -16.15 -3.79
C THR A 97 -3.82 -15.44 -5.10
N VAL A 98 -3.47 -14.17 -5.22
CA VAL A 98 -3.79 -13.36 -6.40
C VAL A 98 -3.06 -13.86 -7.64
N SER A 99 -1.81 -14.32 -7.51
CA SER A 99 -1.02 -14.86 -8.61
C SER A 99 -1.61 -16.12 -9.25
N GLN A 100 -2.56 -16.79 -8.58
CA GLN A 100 -3.23 -18.00 -9.09
C GLN A 100 -4.53 -17.68 -9.81
N LEU A 101 -5.01 -16.45 -9.77
CA LEU A 101 -6.25 -16.07 -10.41
C LEU A 101 -6.10 -16.05 -11.95
N PRO A 102 -7.06 -16.55 -12.72
CA PRO A 102 -6.98 -16.62 -14.18
C PRO A 102 -6.95 -15.25 -14.86
N GLN A 103 -7.35 -14.18 -14.14
CA GLN A 103 -7.32 -12.80 -14.63
C GLN A 103 -5.95 -12.14 -14.49
N VAL A 104 -5.03 -12.77 -13.77
CA VAL A 104 -3.76 -12.17 -13.34
C VAL A 104 -2.61 -12.66 -14.21
N ASP A 105 -1.83 -11.72 -14.75
CA ASP A 105 -0.52 -12.02 -15.28
C ASP A 105 0.51 -12.02 -14.14
N ARG A 106 0.93 -13.20 -13.72
CA ARG A 106 1.90 -13.39 -12.63
C ARG A 106 3.27 -12.78 -12.88
N ASN A 107 3.57 -12.42 -14.11
CA ASN A 107 4.84 -11.78 -14.50
C ASN A 107 4.73 -10.25 -14.56
N ARG A 108 3.55 -9.69 -14.28
CA ARG A 108 3.29 -8.24 -14.28
C ARG A 108 2.43 -7.85 -13.09
N ILE A 109 3.03 -7.89 -11.90
CA ILE A 109 2.36 -7.54 -10.64
C ILE A 109 3.07 -6.35 -10.00
N GLY A 110 2.31 -5.28 -9.76
CA GLY A 110 2.72 -4.16 -8.91
C GLY A 110 1.94 -4.12 -7.61
N ALA A 111 2.39 -3.32 -6.67
CA ALA A 111 1.67 -3.06 -5.44
C ALA A 111 1.64 -1.58 -5.09
N ILE A 112 0.50 -1.08 -4.66
CA ILE A 112 0.35 0.26 -4.11
C ILE A 112 -0.21 0.18 -2.70
N GLY A 113 0.04 1.18 -1.89
CA GLY A 113 -0.51 1.21 -0.54
C GLY A 113 -0.61 2.62 0.02
N TYR A 114 -1.57 2.80 0.91
CA TYR A 114 -1.92 4.07 1.52
C TYR A 114 -1.65 4.05 3.01
N CYS A 115 -0.99 5.06 3.58
CA CYS A 115 -0.70 5.16 5.02
C CYS A 115 0.00 3.88 5.54
N PHE A 116 -0.64 3.08 6.38
CA PHE A 116 -0.17 1.76 6.83
C PHE A 116 0.20 0.87 5.64
N GLY A 117 -0.66 0.84 4.60
CA GLY A 117 -0.39 0.11 3.36
C GLY A 117 0.80 0.67 2.58
N GLY A 118 1.05 1.97 2.65
CA GLY A 118 2.24 2.59 2.07
C GLY A 118 3.52 2.07 2.71
N THR A 119 3.53 1.86 4.04
CA THR A 119 4.62 1.18 4.73
C THR A 119 4.70 -0.30 4.33
N ALA A 120 3.54 -0.97 4.20
CA ALA A 120 3.46 -2.38 3.82
C ALA A 120 4.11 -2.67 2.46
N VAL A 121 3.86 -1.84 1.45
CA VAL A 121 4.48 -2.06 0.13
C VAL A 121 5.98 -1.75 0.14
N LEU A 122 6.45 -0.83 0.99
CA LEU A 122 7.89 -0.67 1.23
C LEU A 122 8.50 -1.91 1.89
N GLU A 123 7.78 -2.56 2.81
CA GLU A 123 8.19 -3.86 3.36
C GLU A 123 8.22 -4.95 2.28
N MET A 124 7.27 -4.97 1.33
CA MET A 124 7.34 -5.88 0.19
C MET A 124 8.63 -5.68 -0.62
N ALA A 125 9.01 -4.43 -0.88
CA ALA A 125 10.25 -4.11 -1.59
C ALA A 125 11.49 -4.51 -0.78
N ARG A 126 11.55 -4.19 0.51
CA ARG A 126 12.65 -4.57 1.43
C ARG A 126 12.87 -6.07 1.49
N GLN A 127 11.80 -6.85 1.40
CA GLN A 127 11.80 -8.31 1.42
C GLN A 127 11.99 -8.93 0.02
N ASN A 128 12.16 -8.13 -1.02
CA ASN A 128 12.22 -8.58 -2.40
C ASN A 128 11.08 -9.56 -2.76
N MET A 129 9.84 -9.25 -2.32
CA MET A 129 8.68 -10.02 -2.73
C MET A 129 8.53 -9.94 -4.26
N PRO A 130 8.00 -10.98 -4.92
CA PRO A 130 7.94 -11.05 -6.39
C PRO A 130 6.87 -10.10 -6.97
N VAL A 131 7.15 -8.81 -6.91
CA VAL A 131 6.42 -7.72 -7.55
C VAL A 131 7.40 -6.87 -8.37
N ASP A 132 6.95 -6.29 -9.47
CA ASP A 132 7.81 -5.48 -10.36
C ASP A 132 8.07 -4.09 -9.79
N ALA A 133 7.05 -3.50 -9.18
CA ALA A 133 7.12 -2.16 -8.62
C ALA A 133 6.21 -2.01 -7.39
N VAL A 134 6.57 -1.06 -6.55
CA VAL A 134 5.74 -0.64 -5.41
C VAL A 134 5.58 0.87 -5.39
N VAL A 135 4.38 1.35 -5.00
CA VAL A 135 4.11 2.77 -4.80
C VAL A 135 3.55 3.01 -3.40
N SER A 136 4.28 3.78 -2.61
CA SER A 136 3.86 4.19 -1.27
C SER A 136 3.21 5.58 -1.32
N PHE A 137 1.93 5.69 -1.00
CA PHE A 137 1.22 6.95 -0.82
C PHE A 137 1.20 7.30 0.66
N HIS A 138 1.77 8.43 1.04
CA HIS A 138 1.86 8.93 2.41
C HIS A 138 2.10 7.83 3.47
N GLY A 139 2.92 6.85 3.13
CA GLY A 139 3.28 5.76 4.04
C GLY A 139 4.34 6.17 5.05
N GLY A 140 4.34 5.51 6.21
CA GLY A 140 5.46 5.59 7.14
C GLY A 140 6.73 5.04 6.49
N LEU A 141 7.81 5.83 6.48
CA LEU A 141 9.05 5.47 5.78
C LEU A 141 9.99 4.64 6.66
N ALA A 142 9.88 4.80 7.98
CA ALA A 142 10.59 3.99 8.97
C ALA A 142 9.82 2.69 9.25
N GLY A 143 9.85 1.73 8.33
CA GLY A 143 9.26 0.41 8.53
C GLY A 143 10.06 -0.45 9.53
N PRO A 144 9.50 -1.58 10.00
CA PRO A 144 10.15 -2.46 10.96
C PRO A 144 11.35 -3.23 10.39
N SER A 145 11.46 -3.34 9.07
CA SER A 145 12.57 -4.01 8.39
C SER A 145 13.54 -3.00 7.75
N ARG A 146 14.68 -3.52 7.33
CA ARG A 146 15.65 -2.79 6.51
C ARG A 146 15.93 -3.57 5.23
N ALA A 147 16.22 -2.86 4.16
CA ALA A 147 16.64 -3.47 2.91
C ALA A 147 17.97 -4.23 3.09
N GLY A 148 18.08 -5.36 2.42
CA GLY A 148 19.34 -6.08 2.31
C GLY A 148 20.31 -5.38 1.33
N ARG A 149 21.18 -6.16 0.69
CA ARG A 149 22.18 -5.64 -0.26
C ARG A 149 21.56 -5.12 -1.57
N SER A 150 20.33 -5.48 -1.86
CA SER A 150 19.61 -5.04 -3.05
C SER A 150 18.12 -5.00 -2.82
N VAL A 151 17.43 -4.07 -3.50
CA VAL A 151 15.98 -4.01 -3.63
C VAL A 151 15.67 -4.20 -5.11
N LYS A 152 14.96 -5.28 -5.44
CA LYS A 152 14.66 -5.66 -6.83
C LYS A 152 13.47 -4.88 -7.42
N PRO A 153 12.33 -4.77 -6.70
CA PRO A 153 11.21 -3.98 -7.19
C PRO A 153 11.59 -2.51 -7.40
N ALA A 154 11.04 -1.87 -8.43
CA ALA A 154 11.10 -0.42 -8.54
C ALA A 154 10.27 0.22 -7.42
N VAL A 155 10.74 1.32 -6.83
CA VAL A 155 10.08 1.95 -5.68
C VAL A 155 9.74 3.40 -5.98
N LEU A 156 8.47 3.76 -5.87
CA LEU A 156 8.01 5.15 -5.91
C LEU A 156 7.41 5.53 -4.55
N VAL A 157 7.89 6.63 -4.00
CA VAL A 157 7.37 7.21 -2.75
C VAL A 157 6.71 8.55 -3.05
N LEU A 158 5.44 8.67 -2.70
CA LEU A 158 4.60 9.86 -2.88
C LEU A 158 4.31 10.44 -1.49
N HIS A 159 5.04 11.49 -1.12
CA HIS A 159 5.13 12.03 0.23
C HIS A 159 4.60 13.45 0.32
N GLY A 160 3.92 13.80 1.39
CA GLY A 160 3.54 15.17 1.69
C GLY A 160 4.60 15.86 2.55
N ASP A 161 5.08 17.04 2.16
CA ASP A 161 6.14 17.73 2.91
C ASP A 161 5.65 18.39 4.22
N ALA A 162 4.34 18.47 4.40
CA ALA A 162 3.69 18.88 5.66
C ALA A 162 3.18 17.70 6.50
N ASP A 163 3.59 16.46 6.17
CA ASP A 163 3.28 15.25 6.93
C ASP A 163 4.11 15.19 8.22
N THR A 164 3.52 15.59 9.35
CA THR A 164 4.19 15.59 10.65
C THR A 164 4.32 14.18 11.25
N LEU A 165 3.59 13.18 10.73
CA LEU A 165 3.70 11.78 11.17
C LEU A 165 4.92 11.07 10.57
N VAL A 166 5.48 11.64 9.50
CA VAL A 166 6.68 11.12 8.82
C VAL A 166 7.76 12.21 8.83
N PRO A 167 8.57 12.27 9.90
CA PRO A 167 9.56 13.31 10.05
C PRO A 167 10.69 13.19 9.01
N GLU A 168 11.31 14.33 8.70
CA GLU A 168 12.37 14.41 7.69
C GLU A 168 13.54 13.43 7.94
N LYS A 169 13.82 13.09 9.20
CA LYS A 169 14.82 12.05 9.53
C LYS A 169 14.50 10.71 8.87
N ASP A 170 13.21 10.35 8.73
CA ASP A 170 12.78 9.09 8.13
C ASP A 170 12.90 9.15 6.60
N VAL A 171 12.66 10.32 6.00
CA VAL A 171 12.93 10.58 4.58
C VAL A 171 14.42 10.40 4.28
N ARG A 172 15.30 11.00 5.10
CA ARG A 172 16.76 10.84 4.97
C ARG A 172 17.22 9.40 5.17
N ALA A 173 16.63 8.70 6.15
CA ALA A 173 16.96 7.30 6.43
C ALA A 173 16.57 6.38 5.27
N LEU A 174 15.35 6.54 4.72
CA LEU A 174 14.93 5.79 3.55
C LEU A 174 15.79 6.08 2.33
N THR A 175 16.15 7.36 2.11
CA THR A 175 17.03 7.77 1.01
C THR A 175 18.39 7.05 1.10
N ALA A 176 19.00 7.05 2.27
CA ALA A 176 20.25 6.34 2.49
C ALA A 176 20.11 4.82 2.29
N GLU A 177 19.02 4.23 2.79
CA GLU A 177 18.69 2.81 2.66
C GLU A 177 18.55 2.39 1.20
N MET A 178 17.72 3.10 0.41
CA MET A 178 17.45 2.75 -0.98
C MET A 178 18.70 2.94 -1.86
N ASN A 179 19.50 3.97 -1.61
CA ASN A 179 20.75 4.19 -2.31
C ASN A 179 21.78 3.10 -1.99
N ALA A 180 21.94 2.73 -0.72
CA ALA A 180 22.85 1.65 -0.30
C ALA A 180 22.44 0.29 -0.89
N ALA A 181 21.14 0.03 -0.99
CA ALA A 181 20.57 -1.17 -1.61
C ALA A 181 20.56 -1.13 -3.15
N LYS A 182 21.07 -0.07 -3.78
CA LYS A 182 21.09 0.13 -5.24
C LYS A 182 19.70 -0.04 -5.88
N ALA A 183 18.66 0.40 -5.17
CA ALA A 183 17.29 0.34 -5.65
C ALA A 183 17.08 1.25 -6.87
N THR A 184 16.21 0.84 -7.77
CA THR A 184 15.59 1.75 -8.73
C THR A 184 14.46 2.46 -8.00
N TRP A 185 14.66 3.71 -7.60
CA TRP A 185 13.69 4.38 -6.73
C TRP A 185 13.58 5.88 -6.98
N ARG A 186 12.44 6.43 -6.56
CA ARG A 186 12.18 7.88 -6.59
C ARG A 186 11.27 8.27 -5.43
N LEU A 187 11.53 9.45 -4.85
CA LEU A 187 10.61 10.14 -3.95
C LEU A 187 10.11 11.41 -4.62
N VAL A 188 8.80 11.61 -4.58
CA VAL A 188 8.13 12.84 -5.02
C VAL A 188 7.46 13.46 -3.82
N SER A 189 7.85 14.69 -3.50
CA SER A 189 7.27 15.45 -2.40
C SER A 189 6.21 16.43 -2.93
N PHE A 190 5.06 16.47 -2.26
CA PHE A 190 3.94 17.37 -2.60
C PHE A 190 3.87 18.50 -1.59
N ARG A 191 4.03 19.74 -2.10
CA ARG A 191 4.11 20.94 -1.26
C ARG A 191 2.83 21.17 -0.47
N GLY A 192 2.97 21.32 0.85
CA GLY A 192 1.87 21.57 1.79
C GLY A 192 0.93 20.39 1.99
N ALA A 193 1.19 19.24 1.34
CA ALA A 193 0.38 18.05 1.55
C ALA A 193 0.73 17.40 2.91
N LYS A 194 -0.32 17.02 3.62
CA LYS A 194 -0.25 16.35 4.92
C LYS A 194 -0.32 14.84 4.76
N HIS A 195 -0.23 14.11 5.86
CA HIS A 195 -0.54 12.68 5.87
C HIS A 195 -1.96 12.42 5.36
N ALA A 196 -2.21 11.30 4.70
CA ALA A 196 -3.51 10.95 4.09
C ALA A 196 -4.03 12.00 3.07
N PHE A 197 -3.13 12.71 2.37
CA PHE A 197 -3.53 13.74 1.39
C PHE A 197 -4.36 13.21 0.22
N THR A 198 -4.40 11.89 0.00
CA THR A 198 -5.21 11.26 -1.05
C THR A 198 -6.62 10.85 -0.58
N VAL A 199 -6.91 10.94 0.73
CA VAL A 199 -8.16 10.43 1.33
C VAL A 199 -9.14 11.58 1.58
N PRO A 200 -10.21 11.74 0.77
CA PRO A 200 -11.20 12.79 0.96
C PRO A 200 -11.82 12.75 2.38
N GLY A 201 -11.85 13.87 3.04
CA GLY A 201 -12.40 14.01 4.40
C GLY A 201 -11.46 13.59 5.52
N SER A 202 -10.21 13.24 5.25
CA SER A 202 -9.21 12.91 6.29
C SER A 202 -8.92 14.06 7.25
N ASP A 203 -9.16 15.31 6.84
CA ASP A 203 -9.08 16.50 7.68
C ASP A 203 -10.11 16.50 8.84
N LYS A 204 -11.23 15.78 8.67
CA LYS A 204 -12.27 15.63 9.72
C LYS A 204 -11.83 14.71 10.87
N ALA A 205 -10.74 13.97 10.70
CA ALA A 205 -10.21 13.13 11.78
C ALA A 205 -9.68 13.93 12.97
N GLY A 206 -9.43 15.23 12.80
CA GLY A 206 -8.93 16.12 13.88
C GLY A 206 -7.51 15.77 14.33
N ILE A 207 -6.75 15.04 13.52
CA ILE A 207 -5.36 14.65 13.81
C ILE A 207 -4.43 15.70 13.18
N GLU A 208 -3.55 16.28 13.98
CA GLU A 208 -2.57 17.22 13.48
C GLU A 208 -1.65 16.55 12.43
N GLY A 209 -1.38 17.26 11.33
CA GLY A 209 -0.55 16.73 10.24
C GLY A 209 -1.28 15.77 9.31
N VAL A 210 -2.59 15.52 9.49
CA VAL A 210 -3.45 14.72 8.61
C VAL A 210 -4.40 15.64 7.86
N GLY A 211 -4.62 15.40 6.56
CA GLY A 211 -5.61 16.16 5.79
C GLY A 211 -5.53 15.95 4.29
N TYR A 212 -6.69 16.00 3.67
CA TYR A 212 -6.87 15.87 2.22
C TYR A 212 -6.34 17.09 1.46
N GLN A 213 -5.71 16.84 0.32
CA GLN A 213 -5.32 17.89 -0.62
C GLN A 213 -5.60 17.43 -2.05
N GLU A 214 -6.69 17.91 -2.64
CA GLU A 214 -7.17 17.46 -3.95
C GLU A 214 -6.11 17.52 -5.05
N LYS A 215 -5.31 18.61 -5.08
CA LYS A 215 -4.24 18.74 -6.07
C LYS A 215 -3.18 17.66 -5.91
N ALA A 216 -2.72 17.42 -4.70
CA ALA A 216 -1.72 16.39 -4.42
C ALA A 216 -2.26 14.98 -4.68
N ASP A 217 -3.54 14.73 -4.37
CA ASP A 217 -4.22 13.48 -4.70
C ASP A 217 -4.19 13.21 -6.20
N LYS A 218 -4.70 14.14 -7.01
CA LYS A 218 -4.74 14.02 -8.48
C LYS A 218 -3.34 13.92 -9.09
N ASP A 219 -2.41 14.77 -8.66
CA ASP A 219 -1.05 14.78 -9.18
C ASP A 219 -0.30 13.48 -8.81
N SER A 220 -0.51 12.94 -7.61
CA SER A 220 0.11 11.70 -7.18
C SER A 220 -0.40 10.48 -7.96
N TRP A 221 -1.71 10.46 -8.25
CA TRP A 221 -2.31 9.41 -9.08
C TRP A 221 -1.72 9.38 -10.49
N VAL A 222 -1.55 10.55 -11.10
CA VAL A 222 -0.96 10.66 -12.46
C VAL A 222 0.52 10.27 -12.48
N ARG A 223 1.24 10.47 -11.37
CA ARG A 223 2.68 10.12 -11.28
C ARG A 223 2.94 8.65 -11.02
N MET A 224 1.99 7.97 -10.49
CA MET A 224 2.03 6.52 -10.32
C MET A 224 2.01 5.81 -11.68
#